data_a7c79b56be4df4943f24e411f337a63c
#
_entry.id   a7c79b56be4df4943f24e411f337a63c
#
_cell.length_a   1.000
_cell.length_b   1.000
_cell.length_c   1.000
_cell.angle_alpha   90.00
_cell.angle_beta   90.00
_cell.angle_gamma   90.00
#
_symmetry.space_group_name_H-M   'P 1'
#
loop_
_entity.id
_entity.type
_entity.pdbx_description
1 polymer ?
#
loop_
_entity_poly.entity_id
_entity_poly.type
_entity_poly.pdbx_seq_one_letter_code
_entity_poly.pdbx_strand_id
1 'polypeptide(L)'
;MWFDTNPYEVEMGYEWMVDLEQDADFIGKDALKRIKAEGISRKLVGVEIAGPGLGSYNDGAMIDYFPVFKDGKQVGQVTSACYSPRLEKNIGYAMLPIELAEFGTELEVETPSGKQSAVVVRKPFIDPKKDTPKQEVALSAAGEASHVG
;
A
#
# COMPACT_ATOMS: atom_id res chain seq x y z
N MET A 1 11.15 9.45 4.50
CA MET A 1 10.87 8.02 4.42
C MET A 1 12.20 7.30 4.52
N TRP A 2 12.49 6.75 5.68
CA TRP A 2 13.71 5.97 5.90
C TRP A 2 13.45 4.57 5.38
N PHE A 3 14.19 4.23 4.38
CA PHE A 3 14.21 2.91 3.86
C PHE A 3 15.34 2.16 4.53
N ASP A 4 15.01 1.23 5.36
CA ASP A 4 15.99 0.33 5.94
C ASP A 4 16.57 -0.53 4.82
N THR A 5 17.88 -0.67 4.80
CA THR A 5 18.65 -1.10 3.64
C THR A 5 18.57 -2.59 3.33
N ASN A 6 17.55 -3.28 3.77
CA ASN A 6 17.45 -4.73 3.60
C ASN A 6 16.27 -5.16 2.72
N PRO A 7 16.41 -6.23 2.06
CA PRO A 7 15.96 -6.79 0.78
C PRO A 7 14.71 -6.15 0.23
N TYR A 8 14.92 -4.93 0.00
CA TYR A 8 13.98 -3.86 -0.12
C TYR A 8 13.00 -4.10 -1.25
N GLU A 9 13.52 -4.49 -2.40
CA GLU A 9 12.71 -4.72 -3.58
C GLU A 9 11.77 -5.90 -3.37
N VAL A 10 12.24 -6.95 -2.73
CA VAL A 10 11.46 -8.18 -2.53
C VAL A 10 10.41 -8.01 -1.43
N GLU A 11 10.77 -7.40 -0.29
CA GLU A 11 9.81 -7.14 0.79
C GLU A 11 8.75 -6.10 0.37
N MET A 12 9.12 -5.12 -0.43
CA MET A 12 8.23 -4.09 -0.95
C MET A 12 7.37 -4.59 -2.13
N GLY A 13 7.72 -5.74 -2.72
CA GLY A 13 7.04 -6.30 -3.87
C GLY A 13 7.47 -5.67 -5.19
N TYR A 14 8.74 -5.24 -5.28
CA TYR A 14 9.36 -4.70 -6.49
C TYR A 14 10.23 -5.71 -7.23
N GLU A 15 10.11 -6.99 -6.88
CA GLU A 15 10.83 -8.09 -7.53
C GLU A 15 10.66 -8.12 -9.06
N TRP A 16 9.55 -7.62 -9.57
CA TRP A 16 9.28 -7.51 -11.00
C TRP A 16 10.08 -6.43 -11.71
N MET A 17 10.68 -5.50 -10.96
CA MET A 17 11.53 -4.44 -11.51
C MET A 17 12.99 -4.85 -11.64
N VAL A 18 13.38 -5.95 -11.00
CA VAL A 18 14.78 -6.42 -10.95
C VAL A 18 14.88 -7.76 -11.63
N ASP A 19 15.48 -7.77 -12.81
CA ASP A 19 15.79 -9.02 -13.53
C ASP A 19 17.12 -9.58 -13.01
N LEU A 20 17.02 -10.60 -12.15
CA LEU A 20 18.19 -11.28 -11.59
C LEU A 20 18.86 -12.26 -12.57
N GLU A 21 18.18 -12.60 -13.67
CA GLU A 21 18.67 -13.53 -14.67
C GLU A 21 19.39 -12.81 -15.85
N GLN A 22 19.32 -11.48 -15.91
CA GLN A 22 20.03 -10.72 -16.93
C GLN A 22 21.55 -10.98 -16.90
N ASP A 23 22.22 -10.95 -18.04
CA ASP A 23 23.66 -11.16 -18.13
C ASP A 23 24.50 -10.06 -17.49
N ALA A 24 23.96 -8.83 -17.46
CA ALA A 24 24.62 -7.71 -16.83
C ALA A 24 24.79 -7.92 -15.33
N ASP A 25 25.98 -7.65 -14.84
CA ASP A 25 26.27 -7.61 -13.41
C ASP A 25 25.96 -6.23 -12.83
N PHE A 26 25.49 -6.21 -11.58
CA PHE A 26 25.24 -4.98 -10.83
C PHE A 26 25.48 -5.18 -9.34
N ILE A 27 25.78 -4.08 -8.65
CA ILE A 27 26.03 -4.10 -7.20
C ILE A 27 24.77 -4.62 -6.48
N GLY A 28 24.95 -5.72 -5.72
CA GLY A 28 23.86 -6.32 -4.95
C GLY A 28 23.15 -7.49 -5.61
N LYS A 29 23.44 -7.83 -6.89
CA LYS A 29 22.82 -8.96 -7.60
C LYS A 29 22.90 -10.26 -6.81
N ASP A 30 24.08 -10.62 -6.31
CA ASP A 30 24.28 -11.85 -5.52
C ASP A 30 23.55 -11.81 -4.17
N ALA A 31 23.48 -10.64 -3.53
CA ALA A 31 22.73 -10.48 -2.31
C ALA A 31 21.22 -10.69 -2.54
N LEU A 32 20.66 -10.11 -3.60
CA LEU A 32 19.26 -10.30 -3.98
C LEU A 32 18.94 -11.75 -4.38
N LYS A 33 19.84 -12.41 -5.11
CA LYS A 33 19.72 -13.85 -5.41
C LYS A 33 19.65 -14.70 -4.16
N ARG A 34 20.52 -14.43 -3.19
CA ARG A 34 20.55 -15.12 -1.90
C ARG A 34 19.24 -14.90 -1.12
N ILE A 35 18.78 -13.65 -1.01
CA ILE A 35 17.52 -13.30 -0.34
C ILE A 35 16.34 -13.99 -1.02
N LYS A 36 16.31 -14.01 -2.34
CA LYS A 36 15.25 -14.70 -3.09
C LYS A 36 15.25 -16.21 -2.81
N ALA A 37 16.42 -16.82 -2.67
CA ALA A 37 16.58 -18.24 -2.34
C ALA A 37 16.19 -18.57 -0.89
N GLU A 38 16.54 -17.71 0.05
CA GLU A 38 16.22 -17.85 1.48
C GLU A 38 14.75 -17.52 1.78
N GLY A 39 14.10 -16.74 0.92
CA GLY A 39 12.75 -16.19 1.12
C GLY A 39 12.75 -14.94 2.00
N ILE A 40 11.61 -14.26 2.03
CA ILE A 40 11.40 -13.05 2.83
C ILE A 40 10.60 -13.38 4.10
N SER A 41 10.95 -12.73 5.21
CA SER A 41 10.27 -12.90 6.49
C SER A 41 9.07 -11.97 6.68
N ARG A 42 9.05 -10.84 5.95
CA ARG A 42 8.01 -9.82 6.03
C ARG A 42 7.71 -9.24 4.64
N LYS A 43 6.55 -8.64 4.50
CA LYS A 43 6.10 -8.05 3.24
C LYS A 43 5.29 -6.79 3.47
N LEU A 44 5.46 -5.80 2.56
CA LEU A 44 4.62 -4.62 2.50
C LEU A 44 3.32 -4.96 1.78
N VAL A 45 2.21 -4.86 2.49
CA VAL A 45 0.87 -5.13 1.99
C VAL A 45 -0.01 -3.87 1.98
N GLY A 46 -1.08 -3.89 1.20
CA GLY A 46 -2.16 -2.91 1.30
C GLY A 46 -3.11 -3.31 2.42
N VAL A 47 -3.64 -2.34 3.16
CA VAL A 47 -4.67 -2.54 4.17
C VAL A 47 -5.81 -1.55 4.00
N GLU A 48 -7.04 -2.02 4.21
CA GLU A 48 -8.21 -1.17 4.46
C GLU A 48 -8.46 -1.15 5.97
N ILE A 49 -8.63 0.04 6.54
CA ILE A 49 -8.78 0.25 7.99
C ILE A 49 -10.16 0.83 8.24
N ALA A 50 -10.93 0.22 9.11
CA ALA A 50 -12.25 0.70 9.50
C ALA A 50 -12.14 1.96 10.38
N GLY A 51 -13.29 2.55 10.70
CA GLY A 51 -13.41 3.66 11.64
C GLY A 51 -13.44 5.03 10.97
N PRO A 52 -13.31 6.10 11.77
CA PRO A 52 -13.34 7.47 11.29
C PRO A 52 -12.24 7.74 10.26
N GLY A 53 -12.48 8.72 9.38
CA GLY A 53 -11.49 9.12 8.39
C GLY A 53 -10.17 9.51 9.05
N LEU A 54 -9.09 8.84 8.63
CA LEU A 54 -7.74 9.22 9.01
C LEU A 54 -7.38 10.51 8.27
N GLY A 55 -6.77 11.45 8.97
CA GLY A 55 -6.33 12.72 8.40
C GLY A 55 -5.44 12.55 7.18
N SER A 56 -5.33 13.58 6.38
CA SER A 56 -4.44 13.56 5.23
C SER A 56 -3.02 13.96 5.65
N TYR A 57 -2.04 13.58 4.83
CA TYR A 57 -0.61 13.94 4.98
C TYR A 57 -0.32 15.44 5.13
N ASN A 58 -1.31 16.31 4.84
CA ASN A 58 -1.14 17.75 4.86
C ASN A 58 -1.19 18.38 6.25
N ASP A 59 -1.56 17.64 7.29
CA ASP A 59 -1.69 18.19 8.64
C ASP A 59 -0.37 18.28 9.40
N GLY A 60 0.76 18.11 8.72
CA GLY A 60 2.10 18.29 9.31
C GLY A 60 2.48 17.30 10.41
N ALA A 61 1.57 16.41 10.76
CA ALA A 61 1.85 15.33 11.68
C ALA A 61 2.71 14.30 10.98
N MET A 62 3.97 14.32 11.27
CA MET A 62 4.89 13.25 10.97
C MET A 62 4.29 11.95 11.48
N ILE A 63 3.92 11.15 10.58
CA ILE A 63 3.90 9.71 10.50
C ILE A 63 4.08 9.02 11.86
N ASP A 64 3.03 9.00 12.62
CA ASP A 64 2.93 8.00 13.66
C ASP A 64 2.63 6.69 12.96
N TYR A 65 3.59 5.78 12.99
CA TYR A 65 3.37 4.42 12.54
C TYR A 65 2.32 3.77 13.44
N PHE A 66 1.19 3.36 12.87
CA PHE A 66 0.16 2.71 13.66
C PHE A 66 0.52 1.25 13.90
N PRO A 67 0.62 0.82 15.16
CA PRO A 67 0.86 -0.59 15.49
C PRO A 67 -0.25 -1.48 14.93
N VAL A 68 0.14 -2.63 14.39
CA VAL A 68 -0.79 -3.67 13.91
C VAL A 68 -0.74 -4.86 14.85
N PHE A 69 -1.92 -5.34 15.22
CA PHE A 69 -2.09 -6.47 16.14
C PHE A 69 -2.84 -7.62 15.48
N LYS A 70 -2.51 -8.82 15.89
CA LYS A 70 -3.27 -10.05 15.64
C LYS A 70 -3.34 -10.84 16.94
N ASP A 71 -4.54 -11.21 17.36
CA ASP A 71 -4.79 -11.97 18.60
C ASP A 71 -4.14 -11.32 19.84
N GLY A 72 -4.21 -9.97 19.91
CA GLY A 72 -3.67 -9.18 21.01
C GLY A 72 -2.15 -8.98 21.00
N LYS A 73 -1.42 -9.58 20.05
CA LYS A 73 0.02 -9.44 19.91
C LYS A 73 0.35 -8.46 18.78
N GLN A 74 1.27 -7.54 19.01
CA GLN A 74 1.77 -6.68 17.95
C GLN A 74 2.55 -7.51 16.92
N VAL A 75 2.15 -7.45 15.67
CA VAL A 75 2.71 -8.23 14.56
C VAL A 75 3.36 -7.38 13.47
N GLY A 76 3.13 -6.07 13.49
CA GLY A 76 3.69 -5.19 12.49
C GLY A 76 3.31 -3.74 12.72
N GLN A 77 3.41 -2.95 11.66
CA GLN A 77 3.05 -1.53 11.70
C GLN A 77 2.52 -1.05 10.36
N VAL A 78 1.57 -0.14 10.40
CA VAL A 78 1.16 0.66 9.24
C VAL A 78 2.23 1.72 8.98
N THR A 79 2.77 1.75 7.78
CA THR A 79 3.84 2.69 7.41
C THR A 79 3.33 3.99 6.80
N SER A 80 2.13 3.95 6.25
CA SER A 80 1.41 5.14 5.78
C SER A 80 -0.07 4.82 5.64
N ALA A 81 -0.94 5.76 5.98
CA ALA A 81 -2.38 5.62 5.81
C ALA A 81 -3.02 6.98 5.55
N CYS A 82 -4.14 6.97 4.84
CA CYS A 82 -4.97 8.15 4.62
C CYS A 82 -6.42 7.74 4.33
N TYR A 83 -7.33 8.67 4.49
CA TYR A 83 -8.69 8.49 4.00
C TYR A 83 -8.73 8.70 2.49
N SER A 84 -9.34 7.76 1.77
CA SER A 84 -9.57 7.85 0.33
C SER A 84 -11.03 8.28 0.07
N PRO A 85 -11.27 9.51 -0.38
CA PRO A 85 -12.64 9.96 -0.69
C PRO A 85 -13.29 9.14 -1.80
N ARG A 86 -12.50 8.64 -2.74
CA ARG A 86 -13.00 7.85 -3.88
C ARG A 86 -13.48 6.46 -3.46
N LEU A 87 -12.84 5.85 -2.48
CA LEU A 87 -13.21 4.54 -1.94
C LEU A 87 -14.09 4.65 -0.71
N GLU A 88 -14.21 5.88 -0.14
CA GLU A 88 -14.90 6.15 1.13
C GLU A 88 -14.37 5.27 2.28
N LYS A 89 -13.05 5.01 2.26
CA LYS A 89 -12.36 4.14 3.21
C LYS A 89 -11.00 4.70 3.58
N ASN A 90 -10.54 4.33 4.77
CA ASN A 90 -9.12 4.49 5.10
C ASN A 90 -8.32 3.37 4.43
N ILE A 91 -7.29 3.77 3.70
CA ILE A 91 -6.36 2.86 3.04
C ILE A 91 -4.95 3.13 3.54
N GLY A 92 -4.11 2.12 3.52
CA GLY A 92 -2.73 2.27 3.95
C GLY A 92 -1.83 1.14 3.50
N TYR A 93 -0.57 1.27 3.82
CA TYR A 93 0.43 0.22 3.67
C TYR A 93 0.89 -0.25 5.05
N ALA A 94 1.02 -1.54 5.21
CA ALA A 94 1.51 -2.15 6.43
C ALA A 94 2.66 -3.12 6.13
N MET A 95 3.66 -3.13 7.00
CA MET A 95 4.72 -4.13 6.99
C MET A 95 4.32 -5.26 7.95
N LEU A 96 4.09 -6.44 7.41
CA LEU A 96 3.63 -7.62 8.14
C LEU A 96 4.54 -8.82 7.92
N PRO A 97 4.59 -9.77 8.87
CA PRO A 97 5.14 -11.10 8.64
C PRO A 97 4.48 -11.76 7.42
N ILE A 98 5.25 -12.56 6.69
CA ILE A 98 4.78 -13.16 5.43
C ILE A 98 3.54 -14.05 5.64
N GLU A 99 3.42 -14.68 6.80
CA GLU A 99 2.29 -15.54 7.18
C GLU A 99 0.97 -14.78 7.31
N LEU A 100 1.05 -13.46 7.58
CA LEU A 100 -0.11 -12.58 7.71
C LEU A 100 -0.34 -11.70 6.49
N ALA A 101 0.46 -11.87 5.44
CA ALA A 101 0.41 -11.05 4.24
C ALA A 101 -0.63 -11.51 3.20
N GLU A 102 -1.40 -12.55 3.49
CA GLU A 102 -2.46 -13.07 2.62
C GLU A 102 -3.65 -12.12 2.54
N PHE A 103 -4.24 -11.99 1.35
CA PHE A 103 -5.43 -11.17 1.15
C PHE A 103 -6.62 -11.70 1.96
N GLY A 104 -7.33 -10.79 2.60
CA GLY A 104 -8.45 -11.13 3.47
C GLY A 104 -8.05 -11.39 4.91
N THR A 105 -6.76 -11.37 5.26
CA THR A 105 -6.32 -11.49 6.65
C THR A 105 -6.87 -10.33 7.48
N GLU A 106 -7.61 -10.66 8.52
CA GLU A 106 -8.16 -9.69 9.47
C GLU A 106 -7.13 -9.36 10.55
N LEU A 107 -7.01 -8.09 10.85
CA LEU A 107 -6.05 -7.49 11.78
C LEU A 107 -6.71 -6.39 12.60
N GLU A 108 -6.04 -5.94 13.63
CA GLU A 108 -6.39 -4.72 14.37
C GLU A 108 -5.28 -3.69 14.19
N VAL A 109 -5.66 -2.43 13.98
CA VAL A 109 -4.72 -1.31 13.87
C VAL A 109 -5.05 -0.31 14.98
N GLU A 110 -4.05 0.10 15.74
CA GLU A 110 -4.19 1.12 16.76
C GLU A 110 -4.02 2.50 16.12
N THR A 111 -5.13 3.21 15.97
CA THR A 111 -5.18 4.55 15.39
C THR A 111 -5.37 5.60 16.48
N PRO A 112 -5.25 6.91 16.19
CA PRO A 112 -5.60 7.96 17.16
C PRO A 112 -7.03 7.87 17.71
N SER A 113 -7.93 7.23 16.96
CA SER A 113 -9.33 7.00 17.38
C SER A 113 -9.53 5.67 18.12
N GLY A 114 -8.45 5.01 18.52
CA GLY A 114 -8.44 3.70 19.15
C GLY A 114 -8.22 2.54 18.19
N LYS A 115 -8.39 1.32 18.69
CA LYS A 115 -8.23 0.11 17.89
C LYS A 115 -9.35 -0.02 16.86
N GLN A 116 -8.96 -0.23 15.62
CA GLN A 116 -9.84 -0.39 14.48
C GLN A 116 -9.56 -1.72 13.79
N SER A 117 -10.59 -2.36 13.26
CA SER A 117 -10.41 -3.53 12.41
C SER A 117 -9.78 -3.13 11.08
N ALA A 118 -8.93 -4.00 10.55
CA ALA A 118 -8.30 -3.82 9.26
C ALA A 118 -8.24 -5.14 8.49
N VAL A 119 -8.19 -5.06 7.17
CA VAL A 119 -8.12 -6.22 6.29
C VAL A 119 -7.02 -6.02 5.28
N VAL A 120 -6.22 -7.06 5.05
CA VAL A 120 -5.19 -7.08 4.01
C VAL A 120 -5.85 -7.13 2.63
N VAL A 121 -5.49 -6.19 1.77
CA VAL A 121 -6.07 -6.05 0.43
C VAL A 121 -4.99 -5.98 -0.66
N ARG A 122 -5.42 -6.18 -1.90
CA ARG A 122 -4.53 -6.08 -3.06
C ARG A 122 -4.10 -4.63 -3.32
N LYS A 123 -2.85 -4.47 -3.75
CA LYS A 123 -2.31 -3.23 -4.34
C LYS A 123 -2.34 -3.33 -5.88
N PRO A 124 -2.61 -2.25 -6.61
CA PRO A 124 -3.13 -0.96 -6.14
C PRO A 124 -4.59 -1.07 -5.67
N PHE A 125 -5.03 -0.14 -4.82
CA PHE A 125 -6.39 -0.13 -4.26
C PHE A 125 -7.47 0.16 -5.31
N ILE A 126 -7.10 0.84 -6.39
CA ILE A 126 -8.01 1.25 -7.47
C ILE A 126 -7.36 0.89 -8.80
N ASP A 127 -8.17 0.45 -9.76
CA ASP A 127 -7.82 0.25 -11.17
C ASP A 127 -6.50 -0.51 -11.38
N PRO A 128 -6.41 -1.76 -10.91
CA PRO A 128 -5.18 -2.56 -11.00
C PRO A 128 -4.72 -2.82 -12.43
N LYS A 129 -5.62 -2.69 -13.41
CA LYS A 129 -5.31 -2.86 -14.84
C LYS A 129 -5.01 -1.54 -15.57
N LYS A 130 -5.11 -0.42 -14.84
CA LYS A 130 -4.96 0.93 -15.42
C LYS A 130 -5.89 1.18 -16.60
N ASP A 131 -7.15 0.76 -16.47
CA ASP A 131 -8.15 0.89 -17.52
C ASP A 131 -8.83 2.27 -17.52
N THR A 132 -8.86 2.95 -16.36
CA THR A 132 -9.45 4.30 -16.24
C THR A 132 -8.84 5.32 -17.21
N PRO A 133 -7.51 5.43 -17.39
CA PRO A 133 -6.92 6.35 -18.36
C PRO A 133 -7.15 5.97 -19.82
N LYS A 134 -7.58 4.74 -20.08
CA LYS A 134 -7.84 4.25 -21.44
C LYS A 134 -9.29 4.44 -21.85
N GLN A 135 -10.18 4.78 -20.91
CA GLN A 135 -11.57 5.06 -21.21
C GLN A 135 -11.68 6.41 -21.91
N GLU A 136 -12.38 6.46 -23.04
CA GLU A 136 -12.74 7.71 -23.66
C GLU A 136 -13.58 8.54 -22.67
N VAL A 137 -13.09 9.72 -22.34
CA VAL A 137 -13.89 10.69 -21.60
C VAL A 137 -14.97 11.17 -22.56
N ALA A 138 -16.18 10.73 -22.37
CA ALA A 138 -17.33 11.33 -23.04
C ALA A 138 -17.35 12.80 -22.58
N LEU A 139 -16.84 13.70 -23.38
CA LEU A 139 -17.04 15.13 -23.18
C LEU A 139 -18.53 15.34 -23.25
N SER A 140 -19.16 15.51 -22.08
CA SER A 140 -20.56 15.88 -22.02
C SER A 140 -20.70 17.17 -22.83
N ALA A 141 -21.56 17.14 -23.81
CA ALA A 141 -21.99 18.29 -24.60
C ALA A 141 -22.77 19.27 -23.70
N ALA A 142 -22.09 19.86 -22.72
CA ALA A 142 -22.59 20.93 -21.85
C ALA A 142 -21.83 22.22 -22.19
N GLY A 143 -22.02 22.70 -23.40
CA GLY A 143 -21.36 23.89 -23.93
C GLY A 143 -22.12 24.56 -25.04
N GLU A 144 -23.35 24.15 -25.30
CA GLU A 144 -24.26 24.91 -26.16
C GLU A 144 -25.39 25.49 -25.32
N ALA A 145 -25.13 26.59 -24.67
CA ALA A 145 -26.20 27.45 -24.19
C ALA A 145 -25.79 28.91 -24.25
N SER A 146 -26.48 29.58 -25.16
CA SER A 146 -26.79 30.99 -25.16
C SER A 146 -25.70 32.02 -25.45
N HIS A 147 -25.47 32.21 -26.73
CA HIS A 147 -25.34 33.57 -27.25
C HIS A 147 -26.59 33.84 -28.07
N VAL A 148 -27.63 34.39 -27.46
CA VAL A 148 -28.72 35.09 -28.15
C VAL A 148 -29.13 36.28 -27.26
N GLY A 149 -29.04 37.47 -27.82
CA GLY A 149 -29.63 38.68 -27.33
C GLY A 149 -28.70 39.80 -27.09
#